data_3fc0db95f92a7964973d2d70ebfaa9cd
#
_entry.id   3fc0db95f92a7964973d2d70ebfaa9cd
#
_cell.length_a   1.000
_cell.length_b   1.000
_cell.length_c   1.000
_cell.angle_alpha   90.00
_cell.angle_beta   90.00
_cell.angle_gamma   90.00
#
_symmetry.space_group_name_H-M   'P 1'
#
loop_
_entity.id
_entity.type
_entity.pdbx_description
1 polymer ?
#
loop_
_entity_poly.entity_id
_entity_poly.type
_entity_poly.pdbx_seq_one_letter_code
_entity_poly.pdbx_strand_id
1 'polypeptide(L)'
;MKDFFKNVAATIVGLFAFGLIMTILGFICIIGMVASSNSKPALKDNAVMVMKLQGQIEDRTEDNWLGELTGEQFNNIGMNRILSSIRKAKNEDKVKGIYLETGILETDYATLQEIRNALADFKKSGKWIIAYGDALSQGGYYLASVANKVYVNPEGNVDWHGIASQPQYIKDVAAKFGVHFTVVKVGKYKSYTETYTEDKMSDANREQVSRYIGGLWQQMLADVSKSRNISKDSLNRYADGLMVFDDTKLLKSRKMVDGFCYYDEIRDVVKKQLGLKADDTINQVDYNDVDMTIDDSNLMGEEIAVYYCQGSIVRMETPSIYDSEQQIVSTKVIKDLQELADNSQVKAVVLRINSGGGDAYASE
;
A
#
# COMPACT_ATOMS: atom_id res chain seq x y z
N MET A 1 54.75 7.75 41.58
CA MET A 1 54.12 8.59 40.53
C MET A 1 54.36 8.10 39.13
N LYS A 2 55.57 7.72 38.72
CA LYS A 2 55.81 7.20 37.32
C LYS A 2 54.96 5.96 37.00
N ASP A 3 54.83 5.01 37.91
CA ASP A 3 54.05 3.78 37.66
C ASP A 3 52.53 4.04 37.58
N PHE A 4 52.04 5.02 38.34
CA PHE A 4 50.65 5.45 38.26
C PHE A 4 50.30 5.96 36.86
N PHE A 5 51.10 6.90 36.32
CA PHE A 5 50.86 7.42 34.95
C PHE A 5 51.06 6.37 33.88
N LYS A 6 51.96 5.43 34.06
CA LYS A 6 52.15 4.30 33.12
C LYS A 6 50.92 3.39 33.10
N ASN A 7 50.34 3.10 34.26
CA ASN A 7 49.13 2.27 34.31
C ASN A 7 47.91 3.01 33.77
N VAL A 8 47.76 4.31 34.03
CA VAL A 8 46.69 5.12 33.43
C VAL A 8 46.82 5.17 31.90
N ALA A 9 48.01 5.38 31.36
CA ALA A 9 48.24 5.36 29.93
C ALA A 9 47.94 3.97 29.31
N ALA A 10 48.36 2.90 29.96
CA ALA A 10 48.06 1.53 29.51
C ALA A 10 46.54 1.24 29.49
N THR A 11 45.80 1.71 30.50
CA THR A 11 44.34 1.57 30.54
C THR A 11 43.66 2.35 29.43
N ILE A 12 44.08 3.59 29.15
CA ILE A 12 43.54 4.40 28.08
C ILE A 12 43.78 3.72 26.72
N VAL A 13 45.00 3.25 26.46
CA VAL A 13 45.34 2.52 25.25
C VAL A 13 44.52 1.24 25.13
N GLY A 14 44.33 0.51 26.24
CA GLY A 14 43.50 -0.70 26.26
C GLY A 14 42.04 -0.41 25.94
N LEU A 15 41.46 0.69 26.46
CA LEU A 15 40.11 1.11 26.14
C LEU A 15 39.95 1.50 24.65
N PHE A 16 40.93 2.23 24.13
CA PHE A 16 40.94 2.55 22.67
C PHE A 16 41.05 1.32 21.77
N ALA A 17 41.95 0.40 22.14
CA ALA A 17 42.07 -0.86 21.39
C ALA A 17 40.80 -1.70 21.46
N PHE A 18 40.18 -1.81 22.65
CA PHE A 18 38.90 -2.49 22.80
C PHE A 18 37.79 -1.83 21.99
N GLY A 19 37.66 -0.50 22.05
CA GLY A 19 36.70 0.25 21.25
C GLY A 19 36.88 0.02 19.75
N LEU A 20 38.12 0.03 19.26
CA LEU A 20 38.42 -0.23 17.86
C LEU A 20 38.02 -1.66 17.44
N ILE A 21 38.34 -2.66 18.28
CA ILE A 21 37.98 -4.06 18.03
C ILE A 21 36.45 -4.22 17.97
N MET A 22 35.72 -3.62 18.93
CA MET A 22 34.25 -3.67 18.96
C MET A 22 33.63 -2.98 17.75
N THR A 23 34.21 -1.87 17.30
CA THR A 23 33.76 -1.18 16.09
C THR A 23 33.96 -2.06 14.84
N ILE A 24 35.13 -2.70 14.70
CA ILE A 24 35.40 -3.62 13.58
C ILE A 24 34.46 -4.82 13.60
N LEU A 25 34.25 -5.43 14.77
CA LEU A 25 33.29 -6.53 14.91
C LEU A 25 31.85 -6.09 14.56
N GLY A 26 31.45 -4.89 14.99
CA GLY A 26 30.16 -4.31 14.61
C GLY A 26 30.01 -4.16 13.10
N PHE A 27 31.03 -3.63 12.42
CA PHE A 27 31.06 -3.55 10.95
C PHE A 27 30.98 -4.91 10.27
N ILE A 28 31.73 -5.91 10.75
CA ILE A 28 31.67 -7.27 10.20
C ILE A 28 30.28 -7.87 10.38
N CYS A 29 29.65 -7.67 11.54
CA CYS A 29 28.27 -8.12 11.79
C CYS A 29 27.28 -7.43 10.83
N ILE A 30 27.40 -6.12 10.63
CA ILE A 30 26.55 -5.37 9.71
C ILE A 30 26.75 -5.87 8.27
N ILE A 31 27.99 -6.03 7.83
CA ILE A 31 28.29 -6.56 6.48
C ILE A 31 27.75 -7.98 6.34
N GLY A 32 27.89 -8.83 7.36
CA GLY A 32 27.34 -10.19 7.37
C GLY A 32 25.81 -10.21 7.28
N MET A 33 25.13 -9.31 8.00
CA MET A 33 23.66 -9.16 7.91
C MET A 33 23.22 -8.68 6.53
N VAL A 34 23.86 -7.65 5.99
CA VAL A 34 23.57 -7.13 4.64
C VAL A 34 23.84 -8.17 3.56
N ALA A 35 24.92 -8.92 3.66
CA ALA A 35 25.24 -10.00 2.72
C ALA A 35 24.23 -11.17 2.82
N SER A 36 23.72 -11.45 4.02
CA SER A 36 22.68 -12.47 4.24
C SER A 36 21.31 -12.03 3.74
N SER A 37 20.96 -10.75 3.86
CA SER A 37 19.69 -10.20 3.36
C SER A 37 19.64 -10.11 1.83
N ASN A 38 20.80 -10.01 1.17
CA ASN A 38 20.92 -9.97 -0.29
C ASN A 38 20.90 -11.37 -0.96
N SER A 39 20.79 -12.46 -0.20
CA SER A 39 20.62 -13.78 -0.80
C SER A 39 19.21 -13.90 -1.38
N LYS A 40 19.09 -13.74 -2.71
CA LYS A 40 17.80 -13.93 -3.42
C LYS A 40 17.27 -15.34 -3.10
N PRO A 41 16.07 -15.47 -2.53
CA PRO A 41 15.49 -16.78 -2.26
C PRO A 41 15.29 -17.53 -3.58
N ALA A 42 15.75 -18.77 -3.66
CA ALA A 42 15.60 -19.57 -4.86
C ALA A 42 14.12 -19.93 -5.06
N LEU A 43 13.52 -19.45 -6.14
CA LEU A 43 12.14 -19.78 -6.49
C LEU A 43 12.05 -21.26 -6.85
N LYS A 44 11.32 -22.03 -6.07
CA LYS A 44 11.09 -23.47 -6.28
C LYS A 44 9.89 -23.68 -7.22
N ASP A 45 9.87 -24.82 -7.89
CA ASP A 45 8.73 -25.22 -8.71
C ASP A 45 7.46 -25.36 -7.85
N ASN A 46 6.31 -25.15 -8.46
CA ASN A 46 5.01 -25.25 -7.83
C ASN A 46 4.83 -24.29 -6.65
N ALA A 47 5.39 -23.08 -6.77
CA ALA A 47 5.34 -22.05 -5.74
C ALA A 47 3.99 -21.33 -5.71
N VAL A 48 3.64 -20.83 -4.52
CA VAL A 48 2.50 -19.93 -4.27
C VAL A 48 3.05 -18.60 -3.79
N MET A 49 2.74 -17.54 -4.50
CA MET A 49 3.05 -16.19 -4.03
C MET A 49 2.10 -15.81 -2.90
N VAL A 50 2.67 -15.51 -1.74
CA VAL A 50 1.94 -15.06 -0.56
C VAL A 50 1.94 -13.53 -0.56
N MET A 51 0.74 -12.96 -0.55
CA MET A 51 0.52 -11.51 -0.47
C MET A 51 -0.26 -11.20 0.80
N LYS A 52 0.44 -10.80 1.85
CA LYS A 52 -0.18 -10.29 3.08
C LYS A 52 -0.15 -8.77 3.03
N LEU A 53 -1.30 -8.18 2.76
CA LEU A 53 -1.46 -6.74 2.64
C LEU A 53 -2.13 -6.18 3.89
N GLN A 54 -1.40 -5.38 4.65
CA GLN A 54 -1.86 -4.74 5.88
C GLN A 54 -1.12 -3.44 6.12
N GLY A 55 -1.82 -2.40 6.60
CA GLY A 55 -1.24 -1.09 6.90
C GLY A 55 -1.37 -0.12 5.73
N GLN A 56 -0.48 0.87 5.69
CA GLN A 56 -0.50 1.94 4.71
C GLN A 56 0.10 1.48 3.37
N ILE A 57 -0.62 1.73 2.28
CA ILE A 57 -0.10 1.51 0.92
C ILE A 57 0.15 2.87 0.28
N GLU A 58 1.41 3.12 -0.06
CA GLU A 58 1.87 4.31 -0.76
C GLU A 58 2.20 3.98 -2.21
N ASP A 59 2.27 4.99 -3.07
CA ASP A 59 2.66 4.78 -4.48
C ASP A 59 4.04 4.14 -4.60
N ARG A 60 4.99 4.58 -3.77
CA ARG A 60 6.35 4.05 -3.68
C ARG A 60 6.87 4.20 -2.26
N THR A 61 7.47 3.15 -1.73
CA THR A 61 8.24 3.23 -0.48
C THR A 61 9.72 3.39 -0.77
N GLU A 62 10.40 4.18 0.06
CA GLU A 62 11.86 4.20 0.12
C GLU A 62 12.34 3.04 0.99
N ASP A 63 13.49 2.45 0.64
CA ASP A 63 14.10 1.39 1.44
C ASP A 63 14.63 2.00 2.75
N ASN A 64 13.89 1.83 3.82
CA ASN A 64 14.28 2.27 5.15
C ASN A 64 15.03 1.14 5.89
N TRP A 65 16.29 0.93 5.51
CA TRP A 65 17.16 -0.08 6.15
C TRP A 65 17.34 0.13 7.66
N LEU A 66 17.20 1.38 8.13
CA LEU A 66 17.26 1.70 9.57
C LEU A 66 15.99 1.23 10.30
N GLY A 67 14.82 1.36 9.69
CA GLY A 67 13.56 0.85 10.21
C GLY A 67 13.56 -0.68 10.33
N GLU A 68 14.14 -1.39 9.35
CA GLU A 68 14.32 -2.84 9.41
C GLU A 68 15.23 -3.26 10.58
N LEU A 69 16.28 -2.48 10.88
CA LEU A 69 17.21 -2.75 11.99
C LEU A 69 16.62 -2.44 13.38
N THR A 70 15.75 -1.43 13.48
CA THR A 70 15.15 -1.01 14.75
C THR A 70 13.88 -1.78 15.10
N GLY A 71 13.38 -2.62 14.18
CA GLY A 71 12.11 -3.32 14.35
C GLY A 71 10.89 -2.39 14.28
N GLU A 72 11.09 -1.12 13.93
CA GLU A 72 10.03 -0.20 13.53
C GLU A 72 9.62 -0.57 12.11
N GLN A 73 8.86 -1.64 11.99
CA GLN A 73 8.07 -1.91 10.81
C GLN A 73 6.96 -0.85 10.76
N PHE A 74 7.28 0.35 10.28
CA PHE A 74 6.25 1.11 9.60
C PHE A 74 5.89 0.26 8.40
N ASN A 75 4.73 -0.40 8.48
CA ASN A 75 4.21 -1.28 7.43
C ASN A 75 3.76 -0.46 6.22
N ASN A 76 4.63 0.42 5.71
CA ASN A 76 4.38 1.14 4.48
C ASN A 76 4.72 0.21 3.32
N ILE A 77 3.72 -0.19 2.59
CA ILE A 77 3.85 -1.08 1.45
C ILE A 77 3.87 -0.23 0.18
N GLY A 78 4.89 -0.41 -0.66
CA GLY A 78 4.96 0.25 -1.96
C GLY A 78 4.04 -0.42 -2.98
N MET A 79 3.07 0.31 -3.51
CA MET A 79 2.21 -0.19 -4.57
C MET A 79 3.01 -0.62 -5.81
N ASN A 80 4.08 0.11 -6.14
CA ASN A 80 4.98 -0.25 -7.23
C ASN A 80 5.53 -1.69 -7.10
N ARG A 81 5.91 -2.11 -5.88
CA ARG A 81 6.38 -3.48 -5.60
C ARG A 81 5.26 -4.50 -5.72
N ILE A 82 4.07 -4.19 -5.21
CA ILE A 82 2.88 -5.04 -5.34
C ILE A 82 2.60 -5.29 -6.84
N LEU A 83 2.54 -4.24 -7.64
CA LEU A 83 2.25 -4.34 -9.07
C LEU A 83 3.33 -5.10 -9.84
N SER A 84 4.61 -4.84 -9.51
CA SER A 84 5.75 -5.53 -10.11
C SER A 84 5.72 -7.02 -9.77
N SER A 85 5.53 -7.39 -8.49
CA SER A 85 5.48 -8.80 -8.07
C SER A 85 4.33 -9.56 -8.73
N ILE A 86 3.14 -8.94 -8.85
CA ILE A 86 1.99 -9.57 -9.53
C ILE A 86 2.32 -9.80 -11.02
N ARG A 87 2.92 -8.80 -11.70
CA ARG A 87 3.32 -8.92 -13.10
C ARG A 87 4.36 -10.02 -13.31
N LYS A 88 5.40 -10.05 -12.46
CA LYS A 88 6.45 -11.07 -12.50
C LYS A 88 5.89 -12.46 -12.23
N ALA A 89 5.07 -12.60 -11.19
CA ALA A 89 4.39 -13.86 -10.87
C ALA A 89 3.46 -14.35 -12.00
N LYS A 90 2.82 -13.44 -12.74
CA LYS A 90 1.99 -13.77 -13.88
C LYS A 90 2.80 -14.50 -14.97
N ASN A 91 4.02 -14.03 -15.22
CA ASN A 91 4.88 -14.52 -16.30
C ASN A 91 5.80 -15.68 -15.88
N GLU A 92 5.97 -15.93 -14.57
CA GLU A 92 6.87 -16.96 -14.03
C GLU A 92 6.15 -18.31 -13.90
N ASP A 93 6.55 -19.29 -14.68
CA ASP A 93 5.90 -20.62 -14.74
C ASP A 93 5.97 -21.40 -13.42
N LYS A 94 6.95 -21.12 -12.57
CA LYS A 94 7.08 -21.78 -11.26
C LYS A 94 6.00 -21.32 -10.27
N VAL A 95 5.47 -20.10 -10.43
CA VAL A 95 4.37 -19.60 -9.60
C VAL A 95 3.04 -20.12 -10.15
N LYS A 96 2.30 -20.87 -9.34
CA LYS A 96 1.02 -21.49 -9.73
C LYS A 96 -0.20 -20.66 -9.34
N GLY A 97 -0.06 -19.81 -8.32
CA GLY A 97 -1.16 -18.99 -7.85
C GLY A 97 -0.73 -17.98 -6.80
N ILE A 98 -1.70 -17.19 -6.37
CA ILE A 98 -1.55 -16.20 -5.30
C ILE A 98 -2.43 -16.61 -4.13
N TYR A 99 -1.85 -16.63 -2.92
CA TYR A 99 -2.58 -16.59 -1.67
C TYR A 99 -2.61 -15.14 -1.19
N LEU A 100 -3.80 -14.54 -1.20
CA LEU A 100 -4.03 -13.16 -0.81
C LEU A 100 -4.67 -13.09 0.57
N GLU A 101 -3.98 -12.49 1.51
CA GLU A 101 -4.49 -12.20 2.85
C GLU A 101 -4.57 -10.68 3.01
N THR A 102 -5.76 -10.15 3.27
CA THR A 102 -5.98 -8.71 3.44
C THR A 102 -6.39 -8.41 4.87
N GLY A 103 -5.57 -7.61 5.55
CA GLY A 103 -5.89 -7.03 6.84
C GLY A 103 -6.60 -5.66 6.69
N ILE A 104 -6.39 -4.79 7.69
CA ILE A 104 -6.82 -3.39 7.61
C ILE A 104 -5.86 -2.67 6.66
N LEU A 105 -6.40 -2.06 5.61
CA LEU A 105 -5.66 -1.30 4.61
C LEU A 105 -5.96 0.19 4.77
N GLU A 106 -4.90 0.97 4.87
CA GLU A 106 -4.95 2.44 4.91
C GLU A 106 -4.47 2.97 3.56
N THR A 107 -5.40 3.15 2.63
CA THR A 107 -5.12 3.66 1.28
C THR A 107 -6.41 4.12 0.60
N ASP A 108 -6.27 4.88 -0.48
CA ASP A 108 -7.39 5.33 -1.28
C ASP A 108 -7.94 4.26 -2.23
N TYR A 109 -9.18 4.48 -2.71
CA TYR A 109 -9.84 3.52 -3.59
C TYR A 109 -9.22 3.45 -5.00
N ALA A 110 -8.50 4.47 -5.45
CA ALA A 110 -7.82 4.43 -6.75
C ALA A 110 -6.62 3.47 -6.70
N THR A 111 -5.85 3.52 -5.62
CA THR A 111 -4.75 2.57 -5.34
C THR A 111 -5.27 1.13 -5.25
N LEU A 112 -6.37 0.91 -4.50
CA LEU A 112 -7.00 -0.41 -4.42
C LEU A 112 -7.48 -0.90 -5.79
N GLN A 113 -8.03 -0.02 -6.62
CA GLN A 113 -8.48 -0.36 -7.98
C GLN A 113 -7.31 -0.78 -8.87
N GLU A 114 -6.18 -0.11 -8.79
CA GLU A 114 -4.98 -0.44 -9.56
C GLU A 114 -4.44 -1.82 -9.18
N ILE A 115 -4.30 -2.11 -7.89
CA ILE A 115 -3.90 -3.43 -7.38
C ILE A 115 -4.90 -4.50 -7.84
N ARG A 116 -6.19 -4.23 -7.69
CA ARG A 116 -7.25 -5.14 -8.14
C ARG A 116 -7.18 -5.44 -9.63
N ASN A 117 -6.91 -4.42 -10.46
CA ASN A 117 -6.76 -4.58 -11.89
C ASN A 117 -5.56 -5.47 -12.24
N ALA A 118 -4.44 -5.32 -11.53
CA ALA A 118 -3.27 -6.19 -11.66
C ALA A 118 -3.60 -7.65 -11.29
N LEU A 119 -4.33 -7.87 -10.19
CA LEU A 119 -4.81 -9.20 -9.79
C LEU A 119 -5.77 -9.81 -10.83
N ALA A 120 -6.67 -9.00 -11.39
CA ALA A 120 -7.57 -9.44 -12.45
C ALA A 120 -6.81 -9.80 -13.74
N ASP A 121 -5.74 -9.06 -14.04
CA ASP A 121 -4.86 -9.36 -15.17
C ASP A 121 -4.01 -10.62 -14.94
N PHE A 122 -3.54 -10.82 -13.71
CA PHE A 122 -2.87 -12.06 -13.30
C PHE A 122 -3.74 -13.29 -13.61
N LYS A 123 -5.02 -13.25 -13.30
CA LYS A 123 -5.95 -14.37 -13.58
C LYS A 123 -6.08 -14.72 -15.07
N LYS A 124 -5.79 -13.79 -15.98
CA LYS A 124 -5.81 -14.08 -17.43
C LYS A 124 -4.72 -15.08 -17.84
N SER A 125 -3.68 -15.27 -17.02
CA SER A 125 -2.68 -16.33 -17.25
C SER A 125 -3.19 -17.76 -16.98
N GLY A 126 -4.42 -17.91 -16.46
CA GLY A 126 -4.98 -19.18 -16.03
C GLY A 126 -4.58 -19.60 -14.62
N LYS A 127 -3.74 -18.83 -13.93
CA LYS A 127 -3.34 -19.07 -12.55
C LYS A 127 -4.45 -18.62 -11.59
N TRP A 128 -4.49 -19.22 -10.40
CA TRP A 128 -5.54 -19.00 -9.43
C TRP A 128 -5.15 -17.98 -8.37
N ILE A 129 -6.18 -17.36 -7.76
CA ILE A 129 -6.06 -16.53 -6.55
C ILE A 129 -7.01 -17.11 -5.51
N ILE A 130 -6.51 -17.39 -4.32
CA ILE A 130 -7.30 -17.72 -3.12
C ILE A 130 -7.11 -16.59 -2.14
N ALA A 131 -8.22 -15.98 -1.70
CA ALA A 131 -8.22 -14.92 -0.71
C ALA A 131 -8.76 -15.42 0.63
N TYR A 132 -8.17 -14.92 1.71
CA TYR A 132 -8.58 -15.19 3.08
C TYR A 132 -8.50 -13.92 3.94
N GLY A 133 -9.37 -13.83 4.94
CA GLY A 133 -9.30 -12.85 6.01
C GLY A 133 -10.08 -13.31 7.23
N ASP A 134 -9.56 -13.02 8.43
CA ASP A 134 -10.34 -13.22 9.66
C ASP A 134 -11.54 -12.27 9.71
N ALA A 135 -11.33 -11.02 9.32
CA ALA A 135 -12.35 -10.03 9.00
C ALA A 135 -11.90 -9.23 7.79
N LEU A 136 -12.79 -8.96 6.87
CA LEU A 136 -12.48 -8.22 5.65
C LEU A 136 -13.08 -6.83 5.73
N SER A 137 -12.24 -5.80 5.81
CA SER A 137 -12.66 -4.41 5.62
C SER A 137 -13.21 -4.20 4.21
N GLN A 138 -13.98 -3.14 3.96
CA GLN A 138 -14.53 -2.86 2.62
C GLN A 138 -13.44 -2.82 1.54
N GLY A 139 -12.30 -2.16 1.81
CA GLY A 139 -11.16 -2.15 0.90
C GLY A 139 -10.51 -3.51 0.72
N GLY A 140 -10.32 -4.25 1.82
CA GLY A 140 -9.80 -5.61 1.80
C GLY A 140 -10.70 -6.58 1.03
N TYR A 141 -12.02 -6.49 1.25
CA TYR A 141 -12.98 -7.28 0.48
C TYR A 141 -13.00 -6.89 -1.01
N TYR A 142 -12.87 -5.60 -1.32
CA TYR A 142 -12.78 -5.15 -2.72
C TYR A 142 -11.64 -5.84 -3.45
N LEU A 143 -10.45 -5.96 -2.82
CA LEU A 143 -9.35 -6.74 -3.38
C LEU A 143 -9.64 -8.24 -3.39
N ALA A 144 -10.08 -8.81 -2.26
CA ALA A 144 -10.35 -10.24 -2.14
C ALA A 144 -11.41 -10.73 -3.14
N SER A 145 -12.40 -9.88 -3.46
CA SER A 145 -13.52 -10.24 -4.35
C SER A 145 -13.10 -10.58 -5.78
N VAL A 146 -11.89 -10.23 -6.22
CA VAL A 146 -11.34 -10.63 -7.53
C VAL A 146 -10.90 -12.09 -7.56
N ALA A 147 -10.62 -12.69 -6.39
CA ALA A 147 -10.10 -14.05 -6.28
C ALA A 147 -11.03 -15.11 -6.89
N ASN A 148 -10.46 -16.27 -7.20
CA ASN A 148 -11.23 -17.43 -7.63
C ASN A 148 -12.05 -18.01 -6.48
N LYS A 149 -11.49 -17.93 -5.26
CA LYS A 149 -12.14 -18.33 -4.01
C LYS A 149 -11.85 -17.31 -2.92
N VAL A 150 -12.87 -16.97 -2.16
CA VAL A 150 -12.79 -16.09 -0.99
C VAL A 150 -13.27 -16.86 0.21
N TYR A 151 -12.43 -16.93 1.23
CA TYR A 151 -12.73 -17.55 2.50
C TYR A 151 -12.65 -16.52 3.62
N VAL A 152 -13.48 -16.68 4.62
CA VAL A 152 -13.48 -15.86 5.83
C VAL A 152 -13.56 -16.77 7.06
N ASN A 153 -13.02 -16.30 8.18
CA ASN A 153 -13.14 -16.99 9.45
C ASN A 153 -14.62 -17.22 9.80
N PRO A 154 -15.04 -18.40 10.34
CA PRO A 154 -16.43 -18.66 10.73
C PRO A 154 -17.02 -17.63 11.70
N GLU A 155 -16.16 -17.03 12.55
CA GLU A 155 -16.53 -15.96 13.51
C GLU A 155 -16.21 -14.56 12.97
N GLY A 156 -15.77 -14.47 11.72
CA GLY A 156 -15.39 -13.20 11.07
C GLY A 156 -16.57 -12.53 10.38
N ASN A 157 -16.26 -11.42 9.71
CA ASN A 157 -17.24 -10.66 8.95
C ASN A 157 -16.66 -10.08 7.67
N VAL A 158 -17.54 -9.53 6.84
CA VAL A 158 -17.20 -8.69 5.70
C VAL A 158 -17.85 -7.34 5.90
N ASP A 159 -17.04 -6.31 6.01
CA ASP A 159 -17.52 -4.94 6.07
C ASP A 159 -17.85 -4.44 4.65
N TRP A 160 -19.12 -4.10 4.43
CA TRP A 160 -19.63 -3.62 3.15
C TRP A 160 -20.71 -2.58 3.43
N HIS A 161 -20.35 -1.29 3.49
CA HIS A 161 -21.17 -0.21 4.02
C HIS A 161 -21.34 1.01 3.09
N GLY A 162 -20.59 1.09 1.98
CA GLY A 162 -20.65 2.21 1.06
C GLY A 162 -19.62 3.30 1.37
N ILE A 163 -19.82 4.51 0.82
CA ILE A 163 -18.89 5.63 0.98
C ILE A 163 -19.67 6.87 1.42
N ALA A 164 -19.21 7.52 2.48
CA ALA A 164 -19.79 8.75 3.01
C ALA A 164 -18.74 9.86 3.10
N SER A 165 -19.19 11.11 2.99
CA SER A 165 -18.40 12.30 3.27
C SER A 165 -19.11 13.15 4.33
N GLN A 166 -18.39 13.46 5.40
CA GLN A 166 -18.93 14.22 6.53
C GLN A 166 -18.00 15.40 6.86
N PRO A 167 -18.07 16.51 6.08
CA PRO A 167 -17.27 17.68 6.35
C PRO A 167 -17.69 18.37 7.65
N GLN A 168 -16.71 18.95 8.34
CA GLN A 168 -16.92 19.73 9.56
C GLN A 168 -16.92 21.23 9.25
N TYR A 169 -17.70 22.01 10.01
CA TYR A 169 -17.82 23.44 9.88
C TYR A 169 -17.52 24.10 11.23
N ILE A 170 -16.56 25.00 11.28
CA ILE A 170 -16.06 25.62 12.52
C ILE A 170 -16.30 27.13 12.59
N LYS A 171 -17.02 27.72 11.63
CA LYS A 171 -17.31 29.14 11.56
C LYS A 171 -17.87 29.69 12.88
N ASP A 172 -18.92 29.04 13.43
CA ASP A 172 -19.58 29.51 14.64
C ASP A 172 -18.70 29.34 15.89
N VAL A 173 -17.89 28.28 15.92
CA VAL A 173 -16.92 28.09 17.00
C VAL A 173 -15.86 29.18 16.96
N ALA A 174 -15.30 29.48 15.80
CA ALA A 174 -14.32 30.54 15.62
C ALA A 174 -14.88 31.93 16.02
N ALA A 175 -16.11 32.23 15.60
CA ALA A 175 -16.79 33.49 15.94
C ALA A 175 -16.96 33.66 17.46
N LYS A 176 -17.23 32.61 18.24
CA LYS A 176 -17.30 32.67 19.70
C LYS A 176 -15.96 33.06 20.36
N PHE A 177 -14.85 32.80 19.70
CA PHE A 177 -13.52 33.24 20.11
C PHE A 177 -13.08 34.56 19.46
N GLY A 178 -13.97 35.26 18.77
CA GLY A 178 -13.66 36.52 18.08
C GLY A 178 -12.83 36.36 16.81
N VAL A 179 -12.74 35.15 16.25
CA VAL A 179 -12.00 34.89 15.01
C VAL A 179 -12.96 34.90 13.83
N HIS A 180 -12.64 35.74 12.83
CA HIS A 180 -13.40 35.86 11.58
C HIS A 180 -12.48 35.56 10.39
N PHE A 181 -12.89 34.63 9.54
CA PHE A 181 -12.14 34.28 8.33
C PHE A 181 -12.60 35.08 7.14
N THR A 182 -11.67 35.73 6.43
CA THR A 182 -11.89 36.34 5.14
C THR A 182 -11.25 35.51 4.07
N VAL A 183 -12.05 35.05 3.10
CA VAL A 183 -11.60 34.13 2.06
C VAL A 183 -11.68 34.79 0.70
N VAL A 184 -10.59 34.71 -0.06
CA VAL A 184 -10.54 35.04 -1.48
C VAL A 184 -10.38 33.76 -2.27
N LYS A 185 -11.38 33.39 -3.05
CA LYS A 185 -11.37 32.17 -3.87
C LYS A 185 -11.85 32.42 -5.29
N VAL A 186 -11.36 31.62 -6.23
CA VAL A 186 -11.77 31.66 -7.62
C VAL A 186 -12.58 30.38 -7.95
N GLY A 187 -13.79 30.60 -8.49
CA GLY A 187 -14.69 29.54 -8.91
C GLY A 187 -15.52 28.91 -7.78
N LYS A 188 -16.71 28.42 -8.16
CA LYS A 188 -17.73 27.92 -7.23
C LYS A 188 -17.38 26.57 -6.58
N TYR A 189 -16.46 25.80 -7.17
CA TYR A 189 -16.08 24.47 -6.69
C TYR A 189 -14.83 24.46 -5.79
N LYS A 190 -14.27 25.65 -5.44
CA LYS A 190 -13.21 25.77 -4.44
C LYS A 190 -13.82 25.72 -3.03
N SER A 191 -14.18 24.52 -2.58
CA SER A 191 -14.97 24.29 -1.37
C SER A 191 -14.15 24.10 -0.08
N TYR A 192 -12.83 23.95 -0.16
CA TYR A 192 -11.95 23.74 1.01
C TYR A 192 -12.19 24.77 2.12
N THR A 193 -12.42 26.03 1.76
CA THR A 193 -12.61 27.14 2.71
C THR A 193 -13.99 27.17 3.35
N GLU A 194 -14.96 26.39 2.87
CA GLU A 194 -16.31 26.33 3.43
C GLU A 194 -16.32 25.90 4.90
N THR A 195 -15.36 25.05 5.31
CA THR A 195 -15.14 24.69 6.71
C THR A 195 -15.09 25.91 7.64
N TYR A 196 -14.55 27.03 7.17
CA TYR A 196 -14.32 28.25 7.96
C TYR A 196 -15.36 29.33 7.74
N THR A 197 -16.10 29.31 6.61
CA THR A 197 -16.98 30.40 6.20
C THR A 197 -18.46 30.03 6.14
N GLU A 198 -18.77 28.76 6.09
CA GLU A 198 -20.15 28.28 5.95
C GLU A 198 -20.61 27.50 7.17
N ASP A 199 -21.91 27.29 7.31
CA ASP A 199 -22.52 26.49 8.38
C ASP A 199 -22.90 25.10 7.88
N LYS A 200 -22.90 24.89 6.57
CA LYS A 200 -23.25 23.64 5.88
C LYS A 200 -22.60 23.61 4.50
N MET A 201 -22.60 22.43 3.92
CA MET A 201 -22.12 22.21 2.55
C MET A 201 -22.94 23.02 1.55
N SER A 202 -22.27 23.82 0.71
CA SER A 202 -22.92 24.52 -0.42
C SER A 202 -23.44 23.51 -1.46
N ASP A 203 -24.40 23.94 -2.29
CA ASP A 203 -24.94 23.08 -3.36
C ASP A 203 -23.85 22.67 -4.36
N ALA A 204 -22.91 23.57 -4.67
CA ALA A 204 -21.79 23.29 -5.55
C ALA A 204 -20.83 22.23 -4.94
N ASN A 205 -20.54 22.36 -3.65
CA ASN A 205 -19.73 21.38 -2.93
C ASN A 205 -20.46 20.04 -2.85
N ARG A 206 -21.75 20.04 -2.56
CA ARG A 206 -22.57 18.82 -2.53
C ARG A 206 -22.59 18.11 -3.88
N GLU A 207 -22.75 18.85 -4.97
CA GLU A 207 -22.68 18.30 -6.33
C GLU A 207 -21.32 17.64 -6.58
N GLN A 208 -20.22 18.34 -6.27
CA GLN A 208 -18.85 17.85 -6.47
C GLN A 208 -18.59 16.59 -5.65
N VAL A 209 -18.86 16.60 -4.36
CA VAL A 209 -18.65 15.47 -3.46
C VAL A 209 -19.53 14.28 -3.86
N SER A 210 -20.81 14.52 -4.17
CA SER A 210 -21.72 13.44 -4.59
C SER A 210 -21.25 12.75 -5.88
N ARG A 211 -20.71 13.53 -6.84
CA ARG A 211 -20.13 12.95 -8.07
C ARG A 211 -18.89 12.13 -7.78
N TYR A 212 -18.00 12.64 -6.92
CA TYR A 212 -16.76 11.98 -6.57
C TYR A 212 -17.02 10.65 -5.84
N ILE A 213 -17.71 10.69 -4.68
CA ILE A 213 -17.96 9.46 -3.90
C ILE A 213 -18.89 8.50 -4.64
N GLY A 214 -19.89 9.04 -5.36
CA GLY A 214 -20.78 8.23 -6.19
C GLY A 214 -20.06 7.52 -7.32
N GLY A 215 -19.09 8.18 -7.97
CA GLY A 215 -18.23 7.57 -8.98
C GLY A 215 -17.41 6.41 -8.45
N LEU A 216 -16.76 6.60 -7.30
CA LEU A 216 -15.99 5.53 -6.63
C LEU A 216 -16.88 4.35 -6.26
N TRP A 217 -18.05 4.62 -5.65
CA TRP A 217 -18.98 3.57 -5.28
C TRP A 217 -19.51 2.78 -6.48
N GLN A 218 -19.90 3.46 -7.56
CA GLN A 218 -20.36 2.80 -8.78
C GLN A 218 -19.29 1.92 -9.41
N GLN A 219 -18.02 2.34 -9.35
CA GLN A 219 -16.90 1.52 -9.82
C GLN A 219 -16.73 0.27 -8.97
N MET A 220 -16.73 0.40 -7.64
CA MET A 220 -16.65 -0.75 -6.73
C MET A 220 -17.80 -1.73 -6.95
N LEU A 221 -19.03 -1.23 -7.07
CA LEU A 221 -20.21 -2.05 -7.38
C LEU A 221 -20.05 -2.80 -8.70
N ALA A 222 -19.53 -2.14 -9.75
CA ALA A 222 -19.34 -2.77 -11.05
C ALA A 222 -18.32 -3.91 -10.98
N ASP A 223 -17.21 -3.69 -10.30
CA ASP A 223 -16.11 -4.64 -10.18
C ASP A 223 -16.53 -5.87 -9.35
N VAL A 224 -17.13 -5.64 -8.17
CA VAL A 224 -17.59 -6.73 -7.30
C VAL A 224 -18.75 -7.49 -7.94
N SER A 225 -19.71 -6.79 -8.54
CA SER A 225 -20.82 -7.40 -9.28
C SER A 225 -20.31 -8.37 -10.34
N LYS A 226 -19.34 -7.94 -11.14
CA LYS A 226 -18.74 -8.75 -12.21
C LYS A 226 -17.99 -9.98 -11.66
N SER A 227 -17.18 -9.79 -10.62
CA SER A 227 -16.31 -10.87 -10.13
C SER A 227 -17.06 -11.88 -9.25
N ARG A 228 -18.07 -11.45 -8.51
CA ARG A 228 -18.85 -12.30 -7.61
C ARG A 228 -20.20 -12.76 -8.19
N ASN A 229 -20.56 -12.27 -9.38
CA ASN A 229 -21.87 -12.52 -10.01
C ASN A 229 -23.04 -12.18 -9.07
N ILE A 230 -22.99 -10.98 -8.49
CA ILE A 230 -24.00 -10.38 -7.63
C ILE A 230 -24.52 -9.11 -8.31
N SER A 231 -25.83 -8.88 -8.35
CA SER A 231 -26.35 -7.64 -8.94
C SER A 231 -25.94 -6.40 -8.13
N LYS A 232 -25.75 -5.27 -8.81
CA LYS A 232 -25.45 -4.00 -8.15
C LYS A 232 -26.51 -3.59 -7.13
N ASP A 233 -27.79 -3.86 -7.44
CA ASP A 233 -28.90 -3.59 -6.52
C ASP A 233 -28.82 -4.45 -5.26
N SER A 234 -28.37 -5.71 -5.37
CA SER A 234 -28.15 -6.55 -4.19
C SER A 234 -26.98 -6.05 -3.36
N LEU A 235 -25.87 -5.63 -4.00
CA LEU A 235 -24.74 -5.05 -3.30
C LEU A 235 -25.11 -3.74 -2.58
N ASN A 236 -25.94 -2.88 -3.20
CA ASN A 236 -26.47 -1.69 -2.53
C ASN A 236 -27.33 -2.06 -1.32
N ARG A 237 -28.28 -3.02 -1.47
CA ARG A 237 -29.09 -3.47 -0.33
C ARG A 237 -28.26 -4.05 0.81
N TYR A 238 -27.14 -4.73 0.50
CA TYR A 238 -26.25 -5.26 1.55
C TYR A 238 -25.53 -4.12 2.27
N ALA A 239 -25.13 -3.06 1.56
CA ALA A 239 -24.53 -1.88 2.17
C ALA A 239 -25.55 -1.10 3.03
N ASP A 240 -26.75 -0.84 2.49
CA ASP A 240 -27.84 -0.13 3.18
C ASP A 240 -28.30 -0.89 4.44
N GLY A 241 -28.26 -2.23 4.40
CA GLY A 241 -28.60 -3.09 5.52
C GLY A 241 -27.50 -3.26 6.55
N LEU A 242 -26.35 -2.61 6.42
CA LEU A 242 -25.20 -2.74 7.32
C LEU A 242 -24.80 -4.21 7.53
N MET A 243 -24.51 -4.90 6.43
CA MET A 243 -24.25 -6.35 6.39
C MET A 243 -23.17 -6.82 7.39
N VAL A 244 -22.30 -5.93 7.84
CA VAL A 244 -21.25 -6.23 8.83
C VAL A 244 -21.80 -6.76 10.15
N PHE A 245 -23.05 -6.46 10.47
CA PHE A 245 -23.75 -6.92 11.69
C PHE A 245 -24.61 -8.18 11.46
N ASP A 246 -24.64 -8.71 10.24
CA ASP A 246 -25.41 -9.91 9.93
C ASP A 246 -24.68 -11.19 10.37
N ASP A 247 -25.44 -12.30 10.47
CA ASP A 247 -24.85 -13.64 10.68
C ASP A 247 -23.88 -13.97 9.54
N THR A 248 -22.66 -14.33 9.89
CA THR A 248 -21.59 -14.70 8.97
C THR A 248 -22.04 -15.74 7.95
N LYS A 249 -22.91 -16.66 8.33
CA LYS A 249 -23.46 -17.69 7.42
C LYS A 249 -24.19 -17.11 6.22
N LEU A 250 -24.75 -15.91 6.32
CA LEU A 250 -25.42 -15.22 5.21
C LEU A 250 -24.45 -14.80 4.10
N LEU A 251 -23.17 -14.58 4.41
CA LEU A 251 -22.17 -14.18 3.44
C LEU A 251 -22.06 -15.17 2.27
N LYS A 252 -22.13 -16.47 2.57
CA LYS A 252 -22.08 -17.52 1.54
C LYS A 252 -23.35 -17.56 0.69
N SER A 253 -24.52 -17.45 1.29
CA SER A 253 -25.80 -17.42 0.56
C SER A 253 -25.93 -16.18 -0.32
N ARG A 254 -25.34 -15.07 0.10
CA ARG A 254 -25.22 -13.81 -0.65
C ARG A 254 -24.12 -13.82 -1.70
N LYS A 255 -23.34 -14.90 -1.80
CA LYS A 255 -22.18 -15.04 -2.70
C LYS A 255 -21.03 -14.06 -2.43
N MET A 256 -21.01 -13.43 -1.26
CA MET A 256 -19.89 -12.57 -0.88
C MET A 256 -18.62 -13.40 -0.64
N VAL A 257 -18.77 -14.60 -0.08
CA VAL A 257 -17.66 -15.55 0.11
C VAL A 257 -17.98 -16.93 -0.46
N ASP A 258 -16.97 -17.75 -0.70
CA ASP A 258 -17.12 -19.13 -1.18
C ASP A 258 -17.19 -20.16 -0.05
N GLY A 259 -16.65 -19.82 1.12
CA GLY A 259 -16.64 -20.71 2.27
C GLY A 259 -16.10 -20.06 3.53
N PHE A 260 -16.12 -20.86 4.57
CA PHE A 260 -15.59 -20.51 5.88
C PHE A 260 -14.49 -21.50 6.24
N CYS A 261 -13.40 -21.02 6.83
CA CYS A 261 -12.37 -21.85 7.43
C CYS A 261 -11.58 -21.04 8.46
N TYR A 262 -11.01 -21.72 9.43
CA TYR A 262 -10.05 -21.10 10.35
C TYR A 262 -8.70 -20.88 9.67
N TYR A 263 -7.88 -20.03 10.27
CA TYR A 263 -6.58 -19.63 9.70
C TYR A 263 -5.64 -20.82 9.46
N ASP A 264 -5.66 -21.83 10.31
CA ASP A 264 -4.86 -23.03 10.15
C ASP A 264 -5.37 -23.97 9.04
N GLU A 265 -6.67 -23.92 8.73
CA GLU A 265 -7.32 -24.75 7.72
C GLU A 265 -7.12 -24.23 6.28
N ILE A 266 -6.90 -22.91 6.11
CA ILE A 266 -6.74 -22.33 4.77
C ILE A 266 -5.55 -22.94 4.01
N ARG A 267 -4.54 -23.39 4.73
CA ARG A 267 -3.39 -24.10 4.16
C ARG A 267 -3.82 -25.37 3.43
N ASP A 268 -4.79 -26.09 3.95
CA ASP A 268 -5.29 -27.32 3.34
C ASP A 268 -6.09 -27.03 2.06
N VAL A 269 -6.80 -25.91 2.02
CA VAL A 269 -7.45 -25.40 0.80
C VAL A 269 -6.40 -25.13 -0.29
N VAL A 270 -5.29 -24.48 0.06
CA VAL A 270 -4.19 -24.21 -0.88
C VAL A 270 -3.50 -25.51 -1.32
N LYS A 271 -3.23 -26.46 -0.41
CA LYS A 271 -2.69 -27.79 -0.75
C LYS A 271 -3.57 -28.51 -1.75
N LYS A 272 -4.87 -28.54 -1.49
CA LYS A 272 -5.86 -29.16 -2.41
C LYS A 272 -5.84 -28.51 -3.78
N GLN A 273 -5.71 -27.20 -3.86
CA GLN A 273 -5.63 -26.46 -5.11
C GLN A 273 -4.36 -26.78 -5.91
N LEU A 274 -3.25 -27.09 -5.20
CA LEU A 274 -1.97 -27.51 -5.79
C LEU A 274 -1.91 -29.00 -6.11
N GLY A 275 -2.89 -29.81 -5.69
CA GLY A 275 -2.85 -31.26 -5.80
C GLY A 275 -1.86 -31.94 -4.85
N LEU A 276 -1.50 -31.29 -3.74
CA LEU A 276 -0.59 -31.79 -2.71
C LEU A 276 -1.32 -32.66 -1.71
N LYS A 277 -0.57 -33.59 -1.07
CA LYS A 277 -1.06 -34.41 0.06
C LYS A 277 -1.05 -33.60 1.35
N ALA A 278 -1.75 -34.10 2.37
CA ALA A 278 -1.84 -33.43 3.68
C ALA A 278 -0.46 -33.16 4.31
N ASP A 279 0.49 -34.10 4.19
CA ASP A 279 1.82 -33.99 4.79
C ASP A 279 2.83 -33.22 3.91
N ASP A 280 2.47 -32.89 2.67
CA ASP A 280 3.36 -32.16 1.78
C ASP A 280 3.51 -30.69 2.23
N THR A 281 4.66 -30.10 1.96
CA THR A 281 4.94 -28.69 2.24
C THR A 281 4.61 -27.82 1.03
N ILE A 282 3.92 -26.70 1.25
CA ILE A 282 3.68 -25.69 0.21
C ILE A 282 4.98 -24.88 0.01
N ASN A 283 5.46 -24.80 -1.23
CA ASN A 283 6.51 -23.85 -1.58
C ASN A 283 5.91 -22.44 -1.62
N GLN A 284 6.11 -21.68 -0.55
CA GLN A 284 5.67 -20.31 -0.41
C GLN A 284 6.80 -19.35 -0.76
N VAL A 285 6.46 -18.25 -1.41
CA VAL A 285 7.35 -17.13 -1.70
C VAL A 285 6.62 -15.84 -1.39
N ASP A 286 7.24 -14.95 -0.62
CA ASP A 286 6.67 -13.64 -0.34
C ASP A 286 6.65 -12.79 -1.62
N TYR A 287 5.68 -11.88 -1.75
CA TYR A 287 5.57 -11.04 -2.94
C TYR A 287 6.80 -10.12 -3.12
N ASN A 288 7.43 -9.66 -2.02
CA ASN A 288 8.67 -8.90 -2.09
C ASN A 288 9.82 -9.75 -2.64
N ASP A 289 9.90 -11.03 -2.23
CA ASP A 289 10.90 -11.97 -2.73
C ASP A 289 10.70 -12.25 -4.23
N VAL A 290 9.45 -12.35 -4.69
CA VAL A 290 9.13 -12.47 -6.12
C VAL A 290 9.64 -11.25 -6.88
N ASP A 291 9.43 -10.04 -6.36
CA ASP A 291 9.92 -8.82 -6.98
C ASP A 291 11.45 -8.78 -7.09
N MET A 292 12.15 -9.20 -6.05
CA MET A 292 13.62 -9.20 -6.02
C MET A 292 14.25 -10.35 -6.82
N THR A 293 13.59 -11.51 -6.88
CA THR A 293 14.18 -12.76 -7.44
C THR A 293 14.01 -12.83 -8.95
N ILE A 294 12.87 -12.40 -9.46
CA ILE A 294 12.58 -12.46 -10.89
C ILE A 294 13.03 -11.15 -11.53
N ASP A 295 14.05 -11.26 -12.36
CA ASP A 295 14.51 -10.14 -13.18
C ASP A 295 13.75 -10.16 -14.51
N ASP A 296 12.88 -9.19 -14.70
CA ASP A 296 12.15 -8.94 -15.95
C ASP A 296 12.62 -7.66 -16.65
N SER A 297 13.73 -7.08 -16.19
CA SER A 297 14.30 -5.87 -16.76
C SER A 297 14.86 -6.14 -18.17
N ASN A 298 14.36 -5.41 -19.15
CA ASN A 298 14.96 -5.36 -20.48
C ASN A 298 15.88 -4.15 -20.54
N LEU A 299 17.15 -4.35 -20.22
CA LEU A 299 18.16 -3.30 -20.21
C LEU A 299 18.62 -2.87 -21.62
N MET A 300 18.07 -3.46 -22.68
CA MET A 300 18.48 -3.25 -24.06
C MET A 300 17.53 -2.35 -24.87
N GLY A 301 16.54 -1.75 -24.25
CA GLY A 301 15.52 -0.92 -24.89
C GLY A 301 15.62 0.56 -24.58
N GLU A 302 14.77 1.33 -25.25
CA GLU A 302 14.51 2.72 -24.91
C GLU A 302 13.77 2.80 -23.57
N GLU A 303 14.07 3.79 -22.74
CA GLU A 303 13.55 3.93 -21.40
C GLU A 303 12.33 4.86 -21.36
N ILE A 304 11.34 4.50 -20.55
CA ILE A 304 10.25 5.37 -20.13
C ILE A 304 10.40 5.58 -18.63
N ALA A 305 10.70 6.79 -18.19
CA ALA A 305 10.80 7.12 -16.79
C ALA A 305 9.41 7.33 -16.16
N VAL A 306 9.15 6.72 -15.01
CA VAL A 306 7.97 7.02 -14.20
C VAL A 306 8.43 7.83 -13.00
N TYR A 307 8.05 9.11 -12.97
CA TYR A 307 8.40 10.04 -11.91
C TYR A 307 7.23 10.19 -10.93
N TYR A 308 7.47 9.83 -9.67
CA TYR A 308 6.45 9.85 -8.63
C TYR A 308 6.44 11.18 -7.88
N CYS A 309 5.29 11.84 -7.86
CA CYS A 309 5.00 13.07 -7.13
C CYS A 309 3.92 12.76 -6.08
N GLN A 310 4.32 12.55 -4.84
CA GLN A 310 3.39 12.21 -3.75
C GLN A 310 3.46 13.26 -2.64
N GLY A 311 2.30 13.63 -2.08
CA GLY A 311 2.18 14.52 -0.94
C GLY A 311 1.89 15.98 -1.28
N SER A 312 2.17 16.88 -0.34
CA SER A 312 1.90 18.31 -0.48
C SER A 312 2.94 19.01 -1.37
N ILE A 313 2.47 19.93 -2.25
CA ILE A 313 3.36 20.69 -3.14
C ILE A 313 3.94 21.87 -2.36
N VAL A 314 5.27 21.95 -2.28
CA VAL A 314 6.01 22.97 -1.54
C VAL A 314 7.17 23.54 -2.37
N ARG A 315 7.60 24.76 -2.05
CA ARG A 315 8.77 25.39 -2.71
C ARG A 315 10.09 24.80 -2.26
N MET A 316 10.20 24.56 -0.97
CA MET A 316 11.39 24.05 -0.31
C MET A 316 10.98 22.95 0.67
N GLU A 317 11.84 21.98 0.83
CA GLU A 317 11.67 20.96 1.84
C GLU A 317 11.55 21.57 3.23
N THR A 318 10.52 21.18 3.95
CA THR A 318 10.35 21.58 5.35
C THR A 318 10.74 20.39 6.21
N PRO A 319 11.95 20.39 6.78
CA PRO A 319 12.38 19.30 7.65
C PRO A 319 11.45 19.27 8.88
N SER A 320 10.70 18.20 9.02
CA SER A 320 9.93 17.93 10.23
C SER A 320 10.49 16.68 10.91
N ILE A 321 10.84 16.80 12.16
CA ILE A 321 11.29 15.65 12.99
C ILE A 321 10.08 14.78 13.38
N TYR A 322 8.87 15.34 13.28
CA TYR A 322 7.63 14.72 13.75
C TYR A 322 6.68 14.31 12.61
N ASP A 323 6.97 14.73 11.37
CA ASP A 323 6.09 14.52 10.24
C ASP A 323 6.90 13.94 9.08
N SER A 324 6.61 12.69 8.76
CA SER A 324 7.20 11.95 7.65
C SER A 324 6.36 12.06 6.36
N GLU A 325 5.44 13.04 6.28
CA GLU A 325 4.66 13.24 5.06
C GLU A 325 5.58 13.55 3.88
N GLN A 326 5.41 12.79 2.82
CA GLN A 326 6.12 13.03 1.58
C GLN A 326 5.72 14.38 0.98
N GLN A 327 6.69 15.09 0.42
CA GLN A 327 6.51 16.41 -0.16
C GLN A 327 6.96 16.44 -1.62
N ILE A 328 6.19 17.14 -2.43
CA ILE A 328 6.55 17.45 -3.82
C ILE A 328 7.28 18.79 -3.80
N VAL A 329 8.60 18.73 -3.74
CA VAL A 329 9.46 19.92 -3.67
C VAL A 329 9.74 20.42 -5.07
N SER A 330 9.23 21.60 -5.46
CA SER A 330 9.30 22.11 -6.83
C SER A 330 10.74 22.20 -7.38
N THR A 331 11.70 22.66 -6.58
CA THR A 331 13.11 22.77 -7.00
C THR A 331 13.74 21.41 -7.29
N LYS A 332 13.36 20.36 -6.54
CA LYS A 332 13.82 18.98 -6.79
C LYS A 332 13.18 18.42 -8.07
N VAL A 333 11.86 18.58 -8.20
CA VAL A 333 11.13 18.10 -9.39
C VAL A 333 11.71 18.73 -10.68
N ILE A 334 11.95 20.05 -10.69
CA ILE A 334 12.52 20.75 -11.84
C ILE A 334 13.89 20.15 -12.20
N LYS A 335 14.75 19.98 -11.20
CA LYS A 335 16.09 19.40 -11.40
C LYS A 335 16.03 17.99 -11.96
N ASP A 336 15.22 17.14 -11.33
CA ASP A 336 15.10 15.72 -11.73
C ASP A 336 14.52 15.59 -13.15
N LEU A 337 13.53 16.43 -13.51
CA LEU A 337 12.97 16.44 -14.87
C LEU A 337 13.97 16.95 -15.91
N GLN A 338 14.84 17.89 -15.57
CA GLN A 338 15.92 18.33 -16.44
C GLN A 338 16.94 17.22 -16.65
N GLU A 339 17.33 16.52 -15.59
CA GLU A 339 18.24 15.37 -15.69
C GLU A 339 17.65 14.25 -16.56
N LEU A 340 16.36 13.98 -16.43
CA LEU A 340 15.65 13.01 -17.28
C LEU A 340 15.58 13.47 -18.74
N ALA A 341 15.39 14.77 -18.99
CA ALA A 341 15.35 15.33 -20.35
C ALA A 341 16.72 15.27 -21.05
N ASP A 342 17.80 15.41 -20.28
CA ASP A 342 19.17 15.34 -20.79
C ASP A 342 19.65 13.90 -21.00
N ASN A 343 18.97 12.91 -20.44
CA ASN A 343 19.28 11.49 -20.61
C ASN A 343 18.79 10.97 -21.96
N SER A 344 19.70 10.71 -22.88
CA SER A 344 19.38 10.25 -24.25
C SER A 344 18.69 8.88 -24.30
N GLN A 345 18.77 8.06 -23.25
CA GLN A 345 18.09 6.77 -23.17
C GLN A 345 16.60 6.93 -22.83
N VAL A 346 16.23 8.00 -22.11
CA VAL A 346 14.84 8.30 -21.74
C VAL A 346 14.10 8.93 -22.90
N LYS A 347 13.05 8.27 -23.40
CA LYS A 347 12.25 8.75 -24.54
C LYS A 347 10.94 9.38 -24.11
N ALA A 348 10.46 9.09 -22.92
CA ALA A 348 9.24 9.67 -22.36
C ALA A 348 9.32 9.69 -20.83
N VAL A 349 8.60 10.64 -20.24
CA VAL A 349 8.42 10.73 -18.80
C VAL A 349 6.93 10.67 -18.48
N VAL A 350 6.54 9.77 -17.59
CA VAL A 350 5.20 9.68 -17.02
C VAL A 350 5.24 10.30 -15.62
N LEU A 351 4.55 11.42 -15.43
CA LEU A 351 4.36 12.01 -14.11
C LEU A 351 3.19 11.33 -13.42
N ARG A 352 3.48 10.59 -12.35
CA ARG A 352 2.44 10.02 -11.49
C ARG A 352 2.25 10.97 -10.30
N ILE A 353 1.11 11.66 -10.26
CA ILE A 353 0.82 12.67 -9.25
C ILE A 353 -0.26 12.16 -8.30
N ASN A 354 0.10 12.05 -7.00
CA ASN A 354 -0.80 11.76 -5.90
C ASN A 354 -0.71 12.88 -4.87
N SER A 355 -1.52 13.93 -5.05
CA SER A 355 -1.42 15.17 -4.27
C SER A 355 -2.78 15.82 -4.09
N GLY A 356 -3.03 16.33 -2.90
CA GLY A 356 -4.15 17.24 -2.61
C GLY A 356 -3.91 18.67 -3.08
N GLY A 357 -2.70 18.98 -3.57
CA GLY A 357 -2.27 20.34 -3.97
C GLY A 357 -1.27 20.92 -2.98
N GLY A 358 -1.13 22.26 -2.98
CA GLY A 358 -0.21 22.97 -2.10
C GLY A 358 0.05 24.41 -2.55
N ASP A 359 1.30 24.84 -2.56
CA ASP A 359 1.73 26.17 -2.98
C ASP A 359 1.48 26.38 -4.48
N ALA A 360 0.70 27.39 -4.83
CA ALA A 360 0.34 27.70 -6.21
C ALA A 360 1.56 28.08 -7.07
N TYR A 361 2.50 28.84 -6.49
CA TYR A 361 3.71 29.25 -7.19
C TYR A 361 4.65 28.04 -7.45
N ALA A 362 4.71 27.11 -6.52
CA ALA A 362 5.50 25.88 -6.71
C ALA A 362 4.87 24.95 -7.77
N SER A 363 3.56 25.05 -7.96
CA SER A 363 2.83 24.23 -8.96
C SER A 363 2.99 24.74 -10.39
N GLU A 364 3.21 26.07 -10.57
CA GLU A 364 3.51 26.71 -11.86
C GLU A 364 4.94 26.40 -12.33
#